data_33b9461a99ffec96b7ac53cff29fbc0d
#
_entry.id   33b9461a99ffec96b7ac53cff29fbc0d
#
_cell.length_a   1.000
_cell.length_b   1.000
_cell.length_c   1.000
_cell.angle_alpha   90.00
_cell.angle_beta   90.00
_cell.angle_gamma   90.00
#
_symmetry.space_group_name_H-M   'P 1'
#
loop_
_entity.id
_entity.type
_entity.pdbx_description
1 polymer ?
#
loop_
_entity_poly.entity_id
_entity_poly.type
_entity_poly.pdbx_seq_one_letter_code
_entity_poly.pdbx_strand_id
1 'polypeptide(L)'
;PFAGEGTVFNPIAGMDEPYYYRNKVTSPYVPGRKTKGGKRPQGKKGNAGAKGAPQHEILCGMYAAGTHRVINTDSCLLENKDAKQAVLAIRSLMQRYHMEPYNEDANTGFIRHAVIRVGHTTGELLVTVVTNGKEFPASRNFCRELKKRCPAITTVVQNVNTRQTNVILGDEGEKTLYGPGFIIDELCGLTFRISSHSFYQVNATQTEVLYRKAIEMAHFTGTETAMDAYCGTGTIGLVAAKGLPGAETAHAARVIGVDNVASAIKDARENARHNGIENADFTAEDAGQFMDKLAKEGESLDVLLMDPPRAGSNEQFLRSACSLAPKRIVYISCNPNTQARDVEYLVKHGYRLTEVQPVDMFPHTNHVENICALELQ
;
A
#
# COMPACT_ATOMS: atom_id res chain seq x y z
N PRO A 1 -15.65 25.58 10.24
CA PRO A 1 -16.99 26.00 10.70
C PRO A 1 -17.57 25.10 11.78
N PHE A 2 -17.05 23.89 11.98
CA PHE A 2 -17.53 22.91 12.99
C PHE A 2 -16.52 22.61 14.09
N ALA A 3 -15.34 23.23 14.09
CA ALA A 3 -14.43 23.21 15.22
C ALA A 3 -15.00 24.11 16.31
N GLY A 4 -15.33 23.53 17.47
CA GLY A 4 -15.82 24.24 18.65
C GLY A 4 -14.71 24.87 19.47
N GLU A 5 -15.07 25.69 20.48
CA GLU A 5 -14.13 26.11 21.50
C GLU A 5 -13.49 24.88 22.17
N GLY A 6 -12.15 24.88 22.26
CA GLY A 6 -11.38 23.78 22.87
C GLY A 6 -10.86 22.72 21.88
N THR A 7 -11.13 22.82 20.55
CA THR A 7 -10.48 21.97 19.57
C THR A 7 -8.99 22.31 19.48
N VAL A 8 -8.12 21.30 19.68
CA VAL A 8 -6.66 21.44 19.57
C VAL A 8 -6.24 21.20 18.12
N PHE A 9 -5.53 22.16 17.53
CA PHE A 9 -4.89 22.01 16.22
C PHE A 9 -3.38 21.90 16.40
N ASN A 10 -2.87 20.70 16.18
CA ASN A 10 -1.43 20.45 16.29
C ASN A 10 -0.68 20.95 15.03
N PRO A 11 0.60 21.33 15.18
CA PRO A 11 1.45 21.57 14.02
C PRO A 11 1.64 20.29 13.22
N ILE A 12 1.92 20.43 11.93
CA ILE A 12 2.18 19.27 11.08
C ILE A 12 3.38 18.46 11.59
N ALA A 13 3.20 17.15 11.72
CA ALA A 13 4.31 16.24 12.01
C ALA A 13 5.11 16.01 10.71
N GLY A 14 6.22 16.75 10.56
CA GLY A 14 7.11 16.66 9.41
C GLY A 14 7.99 15.42 9.43
N MET A 15 8.70 15.17 8.34
CA MET A 15 9.66 14.10 8.20
C MET A 15 11.09 14.68 8.22
N ASP A 16 11.97 14.17 9.09
CA ASP A 16 13.34 14.68 9.24
C ASP A 16 14.18 14.44 7.97
N GLU A 17 14.07 13.23 7.38
CA GLU A 17 14.79 12.83 6.18
C GLU A 17 13.78 12.60 5.01
N PRO A 18 13.31 13.67 4.34
CA PRO A 18 12.17 13.60 3.43
C PRO A 18 12.50 13.06 2.02
N TYR A 19 13.57 12.29 1.89
CA TYR A 19 14.03 11.73 0.63
C TYR A 19 14.11 10.21 0.68
N TYR A 20 13.93 9.57 -0.49
CA TYR A 20 14.05 8.11 -0.69
C TYR A 20 13.14 7.26 0.19
N TYR A 21 12.07 7.85 0.70
CA TYR A 21 11.16 7.23 1.67
C TYR A 21 10.17 6.23 1.04
N ARG A 22 9.91 6.33 -0.28
CA ARG A 22 8.90 5.48 -0.93
C ARG A 22 9.39 4.04 -1.00
N ASN A 23 8.83 3.19 -0.15
CA ASN A 23 9.10 1.76 -0.09
C ASN A 23 8.31 0.92 -1.12
N LYS A 24 7.40 1.56 -1.90
CA LYS A 24 6.71 0.97 -3.04
C LYS A 24 6.96 1.81 -4.28
N VAL A 25 7.64 1.22 -5.26
CA VAL A 25 7.94 1.84 -6.55
C VAL A 25 7.22 1.08 -7.65
N THR A 26 6.47 1.80 -8.48
CA THR A 26 5.79 1.23 -9.65
C THR A 26 6.33 1.91 -10.90
N SER A 27 6.94 1.12 -11.78
CA SER A 27 7.53 1.64 -13.01
C SER A 27 6.97 0.93 -14.24
N PRO A 28 6.41 1.65 -15.21
CA PRO A 28 6.07 1.10 -16.52
C PRO A 28 7.32 0.84 -17.35
N TYR A 29 7.22 -0.10 -18.31
CA TYR A 29 8.17 -0.30 -19.38
C TYR A 29 7.46 -0.11 -20.71
N VAL A 30 7.87 0.91 -21.47
CA VAL A 30 7.22 1.27 -22.73
C VAL A 30 8.24 1.39 -23.87
N PRO A 31 7.82 1.19 -25.14
CA PRO A 31 8.70 1.37 -26.27
C PRO A 31 9.07 2.85 -26.45
N GLY A 32 10.35 3.13 -26.55
CA GLY A 32 10.91 4.41 -26.95
C GLY A 32 11.14 4.48 -28.46
N ARG A 33 12.24 5.12 -28.87
CA ARG A 33 12.63 5.23 -30.27
C ARG A 33 12.96 3.86 -30.85
N LYS A 34 12.63 3.66 -32.15
CA LYS A 34 13.06 2.44 -32.86
C LYS A 34 14.58 2.37 -32.86
N THR A 35 15.14 1.27 -32.43
CA THR A 35 16.57 1.01 -32.55
C THR A 35 16.85 0.74 -34.02
N LYS A 36 17.91 1.35 -34.54
CA LYS A 36 18.40 1.00 -35.89
C LYS A 36 18.84 -0.46 -35.85
N GLY A 37 17.99 -1.37 -36.32
CA GLY A 37 18.23 -2.80 -36.26
C GLY A 37 19.60 -3.13 -36.85
N GLY A 38 20.45 -3.77 -36.06
CA GLY A 38 21.68 -4.36 -36.55
C GLY A 38 21.32 -5.35 -37.67
N LYS A 39 21.94 -5.18 -38.86
CA LYS A 39 21.80 -6.11 -40.00
C LYS A 39 22.01 -7.54 -39.50
N ARG A 40 21.03 -8.42 -39.71
CA ARG A 40 21.17 -9.85 -39.49
C ARG A 40 22.50 -10.31 -40.17
N PRO A 41 23.38 -11.04 -39.48
CA PRO A 41 24.41 -11.79 -40.13
C PRO A 41 23.72 -12.82 -41.04
N GLN A 42 23.88 -12.69 -42.35
CA GLN A 42 23.48 -13.74 -43.30
C GLN A 42 24.31 -14.99 -43.02
N GLY A 43 23.66 -16.08 -42.66
CA GLY A 43 24.26 -17.41 -42.60
C GLY A 43 24.46 -17.98 -41.22
N LYS A 44 23.42 -18.66 -40.72
CA LYS A 44 23.47 -20.01 -40.13
C LYS A 44 22.05 -20.43 -39.73
N LYS A 45 21.54 -21.48 -40.40
CA LYS A 45 20.37 -22.22 -39.94
C LYS A 45 20.74 -22.89 -38.64
N GLY A 46 20.12 -22.48 -37.53
CA GLY A 46 20.34 -23.09 -36.21
C GLY A 46 19.34 -22.52 -35.20
N ASN A 47 18.45 -23.38 -34.75
CA ASN A 47 17.50 -23.27 -33.63
C ASN A 47 16.57 -22.04 -33.54
N ALA A 48 15.29 -22.31 -33.67
CA ALA A 48 14.19 -21.42 -33.33
C ALA A 48 14.30 -20.98 -31.86
N GLY A 49 14.74 -19.73 -31.60
CA GLY A 49 14.86 -19.19 -30.24
C GLY A 49 15.57 -17.85 -30.10
N ALA A 50 16.43 -17.47 -31.02
CA ALA A 50 17.12 -16.17 -30.97
C ALA A 50 16.33 -15.12 -31.77
N LYS A 51 15.34 -14.50 -31.17
CA LYS A 51 14.79 -13.23 -31.67
C LYS A 51 15.89 -12.16 -31.54
N GLY A 52 16.04 -11.29 -32.56
CA GLY A 52 17.03 -10.19 -32.55
C GLY A 52 16.81 -9.20 -31.39
N ALA A 53 17.77 -8.25 -31.24
CA ALA A 53 17.66 -7.20 -30.20
C ALA A 53 16.27 -6.53 -30.19
N PRO A 54 15.80 -5.99 -29.05
CA PRO A 54 14.52 -5.27 -29.00
C PRO A 54 14.43 -4.24 -30.12
N GLN A 55 13.27 -4.17 -30.77
CA GLN A 55 13.07 -3.26 -31.90
C GLN A 55 13.00 -1.80 -31.43
N HIS A 56 12.82 -1.58 -30.14
CA HIS A 56 12.68 -0.28 -29.53
C HIS A 56 13.62 -0.12 -28.32
N GLU A 57 14.03 1.11 -28.09
CA GLU A 57 14.55 1.52 -26.80
C GLU A 57 13.50 1.21 -25.71
N ILE A 58 13.93 0.80 -24.52
CA ILE A 58 13.03 0.53 -23.40
C ILE A 58 13.09 1.72 -22.45
N LEU A 59 11.99 2.47 -22.39
CA LEU A 59 11.82 3.55 -21.42
C LEU A 59 11.20 2.98 -20.14
N CYS A 60 11.65 3.48 -18.98
CA CYS A 60 11.05 3.19 -17.68
C CYS A 60 11.13 4.42 -16.78
N GLY A 61 10.23 4.52 -15.80
CA GLY A 61 10.16 5.66 -14.91
C GLY A 61 8.75 5.83 -14.36
N MET A 62 8.16 7.00 -14.56
CA MET A 62 6.81 7.30 -14.07
C MET A 62 5.96 7.95 -15.17
N TYR A 63 4.65 7.86 -15.03
CA TYR A 63 3.75 8.58 -15.91
C TYR A 63 3.75 10.07 -15.61
N ALA A 64 3.74 10.89 -16.65
CA ALA A 64 3.44 12.32 -16.51
C ALA A 64 1.99 12.47 -16.02
N ALA A 65 1.77 13.41 -15.11
CA ALA A 65 0.46 13.60 -14.48
C ALA A 65 -0.68 13.74 -15.51
N GLY A 66 -1.75 12.98 -15.31
CA GLY A 66 -2.93 12.96 -16.18
C GLY A 66 -2.70 12.38 -17.58
N THR A 67 -1.61 11.66 -17.81
CA THR A 67 -1.26 11.09 -19.13
C THR A 67 -0.73 9.67 -19.02
N HIS A 68 -0.64 8.97 -20.16
CA HIS A 68 0.06 7.68 -20.32
C HIS A 68 1.50 7.86 -20.83
N ARG A 69 1.98 9.10 -20.95
CA ARG A 69 3.36 9.38 -21.38
C ARG A 69 4.35 9.08 -20.26
N VAL A 70 5.29 8.19 -20.50
CA VAL A 70 6.33 7.86 -19.53
C VAL A 70 7.45 8.90 -19.56
N ILE A 71 7.77 9.44 -18.40
CA ILE A 71 8.98 10.21 -18.16
C ILE A 71 10.08 9.22 -17.83
N ASN A 72 11.03 9.03 -18.76
CA ASN A 72 12.16 8.14 -18.53
C ASN A 72 13.09 8.74 -17.47
N THR A 73 13.28 8.04 -16.36
CA THR A 73 14.11 8.51 -15.23
C THR A 73 15.00 7.40 -14.73
N ASP A 74 16.29 7.71 -14.58
CA ASP A 74 17.27 6.80 -13.99
C ASP A 74 17.48 7.06 -12.48
N SER A 75 16.92 8.16 -11.97
CA SER A 75 16.92 8.51 -10.55
C SER A 75 15.62 9.22 -10.15
N CYS A 76 15.26 9.09 -8.88
CA CYS A 76 14.17 9.81 -8.26
C CYS A 76 14.54 10.06 -6.79
N LEU A 77 14.36 11.28 -6.30
CA LEU A 77 14.68 11.63 -4.93
C LEU A 77 13.66 11.07 -3.91
N LEU A 78 12.50 10.61 -4.36
CA LEU A 78 11.47 10.05 -3.48
C LEU A 78 11.49 8.53 -3.43
N GLU A 79 11.82 7.87 -4.55
CA GLU A 79 11.84 6.41 -4.65
C GLU A 79 13.02 5.82 -3.88
N ASN A 80 12.80 4.74 -3.13
CA ASN A 80 13.87 3.97 -2.49
C ASN A 80 14.94 3.60 -3.53
N LYS A 81 16.22 3.76 -3.18
CA LYS A 81 17.36 3.59 -4.09
C LYS A 81 17.48 2.17 -4.62
N ASP A 82 17.29 1.17 -3.76
CA ASP A 82 17.40 -0.24 -4.15
C ASP A 82 16.22 -0.66 -5.04
N ALA A 83 15.02 -0.14 -4.77
CA ALA A 83 13.87 -0.33 -5.64
C ALA A 83 14.14 0.27 -7.04
N LYS A 84 14.71 1.47 -7.11
CA LYS A 84 15.08 2.10 -8.39
C LYS A 84 16.14 1.30 -9.12
N GLN A 85 17.15 0.80 -8.42
CA GLN A 85 18.17 -0.07 -8.99
C GLN A 85 17.55 -1.35 -9.58
N ALA A 86 16.57 -1.96 -8.90
CA ALA A 86 15.86 -3.13 -9.41
C ALA A 86 15.07 -2.81 -10.69
N VAL A 87 14.40 -1.67 -10.76
CA VAL A 87 13.72 -1.20 -12.00
C VAL A 87 14.69 -1.10 -13.17
N LEU A 88 15.86 -0.49 -12.96
CA LEU A 88 16.89 -0.34 -14.00
C LEU A 88 17.53 -1.68 -14.38
N ALA A 89 17.73 -2.57 -13.43
CA ALA A 89 18.24 -3.91 -13.66
C ALA A 89 17.27 -4.73 -14.54
N ILE A 90 15.96 -4.64 -14.29
CA ILE A 90 14.91 -5.26 -15.12
C ILE A 90 14.99 -4.73 -16.56
N ARG A 91 15.05 -3.39 -16.76
CA ARG A 91 15.23 -2.77 -18.10
C ARG A 91 16.43 -3.36 -18.84
N SER A 92 17.57 -3.46 -18.17
CA SER A 92 18.79 -4.02 -18.75
C SER A 92 18.67 -5.51 -19.08
N LEU A 93 17.94 -6.28 -18.25
CA LEU A 93 17.67 -7.71 -18.53
C LEU A 93 16.67 -7.89 -19.67
N MET A 94 15.66 -7.02 -19.80
CA MET A 94 14.77 -7.02 -20.95
C MET A 94 15.55 -6.83 -22.26
N GLN A 95 16.51 -5.90 -22.29
CA GLN A 95 17.39 -5.70 -23.45
C GLN A 95 18.22 -6.96 -23.72
N ARG A 96 18.83 -7.54 -22.70
CA ARG A 96 19.68 -8.75 -22.82
C ARG A 96 18.92 -9.99 -23.30
N TYR A 97 17.68 -10.17 -22.83
CA TYR A 97 16.84 -11.32 -23.18
C TYR A 97 15.88 -11.05 -24.34
N HIS A 98 16.02 -9.88 -25.00
CA HIS A 98 15.19 -9.48 -26.14
C HIS A 98 13.69 -9.48 -25.84
N MET A 99 13.34 -9.03 -24.62
CA MET A 99 11.96 -8.88 -24.18
C MET A 99 11.44 -7.51 -24.60
N GLU A 100 10.43 -7.47 -25.47
CA GLU A 100 9.79 -6.21 -25.87
C GLU A 100 9.00 -5.61 -24.71
N PRO A 101 9.11 -4.30 -24.48
CA PRO A 101 8.26 -3.58 -23.54
C PRO A 101 6.82 -3.55 -24.05
N TYR A 102 5.88 -3.41 -23.13
CA TYR A 102 4.46 -3.36 -23.48
C TYR A 102 4.12 -2.06 -24.23
N ASN A 103 3.44 -2.22 -25.36
CA ASN A 103 2.84 -1.13 -26.13
C ASN A 103 1.32 -1.17 -25.91
N GLU A 104 0.79 -0.17 -25.20
CA GLU A 104 -0.61 -0.09 -24.82
C GLU A 104 -1.53 0.08 -26.05
N ASP A 105 -1.13 0.91 -27.01
CA ASP A 105 -1.92 1.17 -28.22
C ASP A 105 -2.09 -0.08 -29.10
N ALA A 106 -1.02 -0.87 -29.21
CA ALA A 106 -0.99 -2.07 -30.04
C ALA A 106 -1.35 -3.35 -29.26
N ASN A 107 -1.47 -3.28 -27.93
CA ASN A 107 -1.62 -4.42 -27.01
C ASN A 107 -0.56 -5.52 -27.28
N THR A 108 0.68 -5.12 -27.50
CA THR A 108 1.80 -6.01 -27.82
C THR A 108 2.95 -5.81 -26.84
N GLY A 109 3.92 -6.71 -26.87
CA GLY A 109 5.04 -6.71 -25.92
C GLY A 109 4.77 -7.60 -24.73
N PHE A 110 5.74 -7.72 -23.83
CA PHE A 110 5.69 -8.73 -22.76
C PHE A 110 5.65 -8.11 -21.35
N ILE A 111 6.70 -7.35 -20.95
CA ILE A 111 6.74 -6.72 -19.63
C ILE A 111 6.04 -5.38 -19.68
N ARG A 112 5.03 -5.22 -18.82
CA ARG A 112 4.22 -3.99 -18.68
C ARG A 112 4.78 -3.08 -17.59
N HIS A 113 4.91 -3.62 -16.39
CA HIS A 113 5.34 -2.88 -15.21
C HIS A 113 6.25 -3.74 -14.33
N ALA A 114 7.03 -3.06 -13.49
CA ALA A 114 7.54 -3.64 -12.26
C ALA A 114 6.92 -2.91 -11.08
N VAL A 115 6.47 -3.67 -10.08
CA VAL A 115 6.08 -3.16 -8.77
C VAL A 115 7.10 -3.69 -7.78
N ILE A 116 7.90 -2.80 -7.22
CA ILE A 116 8.93 -3.15 -6.24
C ILE A 116 8.45 -2.71 -4.87
N ARG A 117 8.49 -3.62 -3.91
CA ARG A 117 8.25 -3.31 -2.49
C ARG A 117 9.52 -3.56 -1.70
N VAL A 118 9.81 -2.68 -0.77
CA VAL A 118 10.98 -2.72 0.09
C VAL A 118 10.52 -2.79 1.53
N GLY A 119 11.00 -3.78 2.27
CA GLY A 119 10.92 -3.78 3.73
C GLY A 119 11.84 -2.68 4.26
N HIS A 120 11.27 -1.68 4.92
CA HIS A 120 12.02 -0.52 5.39
C HIS A 120 13.08 -0.93 6.44
N THR A 121 12.70 -1.76 7.39
CA THR A 121 13.57 -2.24 8.47
C THR A 121 14.45 -3.40 8.02
N THR A 122 13.89 -4.32 7.24
CA THR A 122 14.60 -5.55 6.84
C THR A 122 15.49 -5.37 5.62
N GLY A 123 15.23 -4.37 4.78
CA GLY A 123 15.91 -4.18 3.50
C GLY A 123 15.53 -5.23 2.44
N GLU A 124 14.58 -6.11 2.71
CA GLU A 124 14.12 -7.13 1.76
C GLU A 124 13.38 -6.50 0.58
N LEU A 125 13.60 -7.03 -0.64
CA LEU A 125 12.89 -6.59 -1.83
C LEU A 125 11.99 -7.69 -2.40
N LEU A 126 10.71 -7.32 -2.63
CA LEU A 126 9.78 -8.07 -3.44
C LEU A 126 9.66 -7.39 -4.81
N VAL A 127 9.94 -8.13 -5.85
CA VAL A 127 9.83 -7.68 -7.25
C VAL A 127 8.63 -8.38 -7.89
N THR A 128 7.59 -7.63 -8.20
CA THR A 128 6.46 -8.12 -9.01
C THR A 128 6.64 -7.65 -10.44
N VAL A 129 6.87 -8.59 -11.36
CA VAL A 129 6.95 -8.32 -12.80
C VAL A 129 5.57 -8.54 -13.42
N VAL A 130 4.95 -7.46 -13.89
CA VAL A 130 3.64 -7.52 -14.55
C VAL A 130 3.83 -7.80 -16.04
N THR A 131 3.21 -8.88 -16.53
CA THR A 131 3.40 -9.38 -17.89
C THR A 131 2.11 -9.43 -18.69
N ASN A 132 2.22 -9.20 -19.98
CA ASN A 132 1.14 -9.35 -20.97
C ASN A 132 1.13 -10.79 -21.52
N GLY A 133 0.98 -11.76 -20.63
CA GLY A 133 0.96 -13.19 -20.99
C GLY A 133 1.55 -14.08 -19.89
N LYS A 134 1.15 -15.34 -19.88
CA LYS A 134 1.50 -16.32 -18.83
C LYS A 134 2.91 -16.89 -18.97
N GLU A 135 3.40 -17.02 -20.20
CA GLU A 135 4.70 -17.61 -20.48
C GLU A 135 5.83 -16.58 -20.24
N PHE A 136 6.68 -16.84 -19.25
CA PHE A 136 7.84 -15.99 -18.98
C PHE A 136 9.11 -16.65 -19.54
N PRO A 137 9.60 -16.24 -20.73
CA PRO A 137 10.76 -16.85 -21.34
C PRO A 137 12.01 -16.68 -20.47
N ALA A 138 12.78 -17.76 -20.31
CA ALA A 138 14.03 -17.79 -19.53
C ALA A 138 13.90 -17.25 -18.07
N SER A 139 12.73 -17.39 -17.43
CA SER A 139 12.43 -16.85 -16.10
C SER A 139 13.49 -17.21 -15.05
N ARG A 140 13.99 -18.45 -15.02
CA ARG A 140 15.04 -18.88 -14.08
C ARG A 140 16.35 -18.09 -14.25
N ASN A 141 16.78 -17.89 -15.51
CA ASN A 141 17.97 -17.11 -15.79
C ASN A 141 17.76 -15.63 -15.51
N PHE A 142 16.58 -15.11 -15.84
CA PHE A 142 16.19 -13.72 -15.54
C PHE A 142 16.28 -13.46 -14.03
N CYS A 143 15.64 -14.29 -13.19
CA CYS A 143 15.67 -14.13 -11.72
C CYS A 143 17.09 -14.27 -11.16
N ARG A 144 17.89 -15.24 -11.65
CA ARG A 144 19.28 -15.40 -11.22
C ARG A 144 20.13 -14.17 -11.52
N GLU A 145 20.03 -13.61 -12.72
CA GLU A 145 20.77 -12.42 -13.12
C GLU A 145 20.27 -11.16 -12.40
N LEU A 146 18.96 -11.07 -12.16
CA LEU A 146 18.37 -9.97 -11.40
C LEU A 146 18.85 -9.98 -9.94
N LYS A 147 18.84 -11.15 -9.28
CA LYS A 147 19.38 -11.33 -7.91
C LYS A 147 20.86 -10.98 -7.81
N LYS A 148 21.67 -11.32 -8.82
CA LYS A 148 23.10 -10.94 -8.85
C LYS A 148 23.31 -9.43 -8.89
N ARG A 149 22.44 -8.69 -9.61
CA ARG A 149 22.53 -7.23 -9.75
C ARG A 149 21.97 -6.50 -8.55
N CYS A 150 20.96 -7.08 -7.92
CA CYS A 150 20.25 -6.53 -6.77
C CYS A 150 20.19 -7.60 -5.65
N PRO A 151 21.26 -7.74 -4.85
CA PRO A 151 21.36 -8.77 -3.82
C PRO A 151 20.30 -8.71 -2.73
N ALA A 152 19.65 -7.56 -2.51
CA ALA A 152 18.58 -7.40 -1.55
C ALA A 152 17.25 -8.07 -1.99
N ILE A 153 17.10 -8.49 -3.26
CA ILE A 153 15.87 -9.15 -3.73
C ILE A 153 15.67 -10.47 -3.00
N THR A 154 14.63 -10.57 -2.19
CA THR A 154 14.22 -11.76 -1.46
C THR A 154 13.31 -12.64 -2.32
N THR A 155 12.45 -12.02 -3.13
CA THR A 155 11.47 -12.75 -3.94
C THR A 155 11.15 -12.04 -5.26
N VAL A 156 10.80 -12.84 -6.28
CA VAL A 156 10.33 -12.37 -7.58
C VAL A 156 9.03 -13.08 -7.92
N VAL A 157 8.00 -12.30 -8.22
CA VAL A 157 6.66 -12.78 -8.59
C VAL A 157 6.32 -12.30 -10.00
N GLN A 158 5.74 -13.16 -10.81
CA GLN A 158 5.08 -12.78 -12.04
C GLN A 158 3.60 -12.56 -11.75
N ASN A 159 3.08 -11.40 -12.10
CA ASN A 159 1.65 -11.12 -12.13
C ASN A 159 1.20 -11.00 -13.59
N VAL A 160 0.16 -11.71 -13.98
CA VAL A 160 -0.36 -11.69 -15.36
C VAL A 160 -1.49 -10.67 -15.47
N ASN A 161 -1.31 -9.72 -16.36
CA ASN A 161 -2.34 -8.72 -16.70
C ASN A 161 -2.39 -8.53 -18.21
N THR A 162 -3.38 -9.13 -18.87
CA THR A 162 -3.60 -9.01 -20.32
C THR A 162 -4.65 -7.94 -20.66
N ARG A 163 -5.30 -7.33 -19.66
CA ARG A 163 -6.37 -6.35 -19.85
C ARG A 163 -5.82 -4.98 -20.29
N GLN A 164 -6.56 -4.32 -21.16
CA GLN A 164 -6.31 -2.93 -21.56
C GLN A 164 -7.03 -1.97 -20.61
N THR A 165 -6.52 -1.87 -19.37
CA THR A 165 -7.07 -1.01 -18.32
C THR A 165 -5.94 -0.31 -17.57
N ASN A 166 -6.27 0.74 -16.81
CA ASN A 166 -5.33 1.45 -15.94
C ASN A 166 -4.92 0.66 -14.69
N VAL A 167 -5.51 -0.51 -14.46
CA VAL A 167 -5.17 -1.39 -13.35
C VAL A 167 -3.83 -2.06 -13.62
N ILE A 168 -2.86 -1.87 -12.74
CA ILE A 168 -1.49 -2.35 -12.92
C ILE A 168 -1.39 -3.86 -12.65
N LEU A 169 -1.85 -4.31 -11.48
CA LEU A 169 -1.85 -5.73 -11.14
C LEU A 169 -3.10 -6.41 -11.71
N GLY A 170 -2.89 -7.52 -12.42
CA GLY A 170 -3.97 -8.33 -12.94
C GLY A 170 -4.52 -9.30 -11.89
N ASP A 171 -5.68 -9.86 -12.17
CA ASP A 171 -6.37 -10.89 -11.37
C ASP A 171 -6.30 -12.28 -12.04
N GLU A 172 -5.59 -12.41 -13.16
CA GLU A 172 -5.43 -13.66 -13.91
C GLU A 172 -4.47 -14.67 -13.24
N GLY A 173 -3.94 -14.31 -12.07
CA GLY A 173 -3.09 -15.14 -11.23
C GLY A 173 -1.65 -14.65 -11.11
N GLU A 174 -1.01 -15.15 -10.07
CA GLU A 174 0.39 -14.89 -9.75
C GLU A 174 1.20 -16.17 -9.73
N LYS A 175 2.46 -16.07 -10.10
CA LYS A 175 3.42 -17.16 -10.04
C LYS A 175 4.70 -16.67 -9.36
N THR A 176 5.07 -17.31 -8.26
CA THR A 176 6.39 -17.08 -7.65
C THR A 176 7.47 -17.68 -8.56
N LEU A 177 8.37 -16.84 -9.04
CA LEU A 177 9.49 -17.22 -9.90
C LEU A 177 10.77 -17.50 -9.10
N TYR A 178 10.91 -16.82 -7.95
CA TYR A 178 12.04 -16.95 -7.04
C TYR A 178 11.62 -16.55 -5.62
N GLY A 179 12.15 -17.23 -4.59
CA GLY A 179 11.89 -16.92 -3.19
C GLY A 179 10.51 -17.34 -2.69
N PRO A 180 10.06 -16.79 -1.53
CA PRO A 180 8.83 -17.24 -0.87
C PRO A 180 7.54 -16.60 -1.41
N GLY A 181 7.59 -15.57 -2.25
CA GLY A 181 6.43 -14.83 -2.78
C GLY A 181 6.00 -13.64 -1.90
N PHE A 182 6.74 -13.34 -0.85
CA PHE A 182 6.49 -12.22 0.07
C PHE A 182 7.81 -11.72 0.67
N ILE A 183 7.74 -10.57 1.33
CA ILE A 183 8.79 -10.03 2.20
C ILE A 183 8.22 -9.77 3.58
N ILE A 184 9.12 -9.58 4.54
CA ILE A 184 8.80 -9.19 5.91
C ILE A 184 9.26 -7.75 6.14
N ASP A 185 8.46 -6.99 6.89
CA ASP A 185 8.87 -5.67 7.38
C ASP A 185 8.38 -5.47 8.82
N GLU A 186 8.96 -4.52 9.53
CA GLU A 186 8.56 -4.15 10.89
C GLU A 186 7.93 -2.75 10.89
N LEU A 187 6.87 -2.60 11.66
CA LEU A 187 6.16 -1.33 11.86
C LEU A 187 5.60 -1.28 13.28
N CYS A 188 5.92 -0.23 14.03
CA CYS A 188 5.49 -0.06 15.43
C CYS A 188 5.80 -1.28 16.33
N GLY A 189 6.94 -1.94 16.10
CA GLY A 189 7.35 -3.13 16.85
C GLY A 189 6.61 -4.42 16.50
N LEU A 190 5.81 -4.42 15.45
CA LEU A 190 5.12 -5.60 14.90
C LEU A 190 5.72 -6.00 13.56
N THR A 191 5.70 -7.28 13.29
CA THR A 191 6.19 -7.85 12.02
C THR A 191 5.04 -8.11 11.06
N PHE A 192 5.16 -7.62 9.83
CA PHE A 192 4.14 -7.76 8.79
C PHE A 192 4.66 -8.51 7.57
N ARG A 193 3.85 -9.43 7.10
CA ARG A 193 4.05 -10.10 5.82
C ARG A 193 3.45 -9.25 4.70
N ILE A 194 4.26 -8.94 3.68
CA ILE A 194 3.88 -8.08 2.57
C ILE A 194 3.98 -8.89 1.27
N SER A 195 2.84 -9.11 0.61
CA SER A 195 2.73 -9.72 -0.72
C SER A 195 2.60 -8.66 -1.82
N SER A 196 2.51 -9.09 -3.08
CA SER A 196 2.29 -8.20 -4.24
C SER A 196 1.04 -7.34 -4.09
N HIS A 197 -0.05 -7.93 -3.58
CA HIS A 197 -1.37 -7.29 -3.48
C HIS A 197 -1.64 -6.63 -2.13
N SER A 198 -0.84 -6.91 -1.07
CA SER A 198 -1.08 -6.32 0.25
C SER A 198 -1.07 -4.81 0.17
N PHE A 199 -2.05 -4.14 0.77
CA PHE A 199 -1.93 -2.72 1.04
C PHE A 199 -0.92 -2.56 2.20
N TYR A 200 0.06 -1.71 2.00
CA TYR A 200 1.05 -1.33 3.01
C TYR A 200 1.48 0.09 2.71
N GLN A 201 1.54 0.95 3.71
CA GLN A 201 1.84 2.37 3.56
C GLN A 201 3.23 2.57 2.92
N VAL A 202 3.34 3.57 2.05
CA VAL A 202 4.53 3.75 1.21
C VAL A 202 5.69 4.49 1.89
N ASN A 203 5.46 5.04 3.08
CA ASN A 203 6.43 5.73 3.90
C ASN A 203 6.40 5.15 5.32
N ALA A 204 7.19 4.14 5.60
CA ALA A 204 7.19 3.43 6.87
C ALA A 204 7.48 4.35 8.06
N THR A 205 8.47 5.24 7.95
CA THR A 205 8.85 6.19 9.01
C THR A 205 7.67 7.08 9.42
N GLN A 206 7.01 7.71 8.45
CA GLN A 206 5.86 8.57 8.74
C GLN A 206 4.60 7.76 9.10
N THR A 207 4.49 6.50 8.69
CA THR A 207 3.42 5.61 9.14
C THR A 207 3.52 5.33 10.64
N GLU A 208 4.72 5.13 11.16
CA GLU A 208 4.91 5.00 12.61
C GLU A 208 4.51 6.26 13.37
N VAL A 209 4.84 7.44 12.83
CA VAL A 209 4.40 8.73 13.41
C VAL A 209 2.87 8.83 13.37
N LEU A 210 2.26 8.52 12.21
CA LEU A 210 0.81 8.55 12.03
C LEU A 210 0.09 7.62 13.01
N TYR A 211 0.55 6.36 13.10
CA TYR A 211 -0.08 5.36 13.98
C TYR A 211 0.13 5.69 15.44
N ARG A 212 1.33 6.14 15.83
CA ARG A 212 1.58 6.61 17.20
C ARG A 212 0.59 7.71 17.58
N LYS A 213 0.45 8.73 16.74
CA LYS A 213 -0.50 9.83 16.98
C LYS A 213 -1.95 9.33 17.05
N ALA A 214 -2.36 8.46 16.14
CA ALA A 214 -3.72 7.89 16.17
C ALA A 214 -4.00 7.08 17.44
N ILE A 215 -3.05 6.26 17.91
CA ILE A 215 -3.18 5.48 19.14
C ILE A 215 -3.16 6.38 20.38
N GLU A 216 -2.30 7.41 20.42
CA GLU A 216 -2.31 8.43 21.47
C GLU A 216 -3.68 9.11 21.57
N MET A 217 -4.27 9.54 20.44
CA MET A 217 -5.58 10.18 20.34
C MET A 217 -6.75 9.23 20.65
N ALA A 218 -6.55 7.92 20.54
CA ALA A 218 -7.55 6.92 20.92
C ALA A 218 -7.71 6.79 22.44
N HIS A 219 -6.71 7.18 23.24
CA HIS A 219 -6.68 7.14 24.71
C HIS A 219 -7.01 5.76 25.30
N PHE A 220 -6.41 4.72 24.75
CA PHE A 220 -6.59 3.37 25.29
C PHE A 220 -6.03 3.22 26.72
N THR A 221 -6.74 2.45 27.54
CA THR A 221 -6.38 2.17 28.95
C THR A 221 -6.27 0.67 29.25
N GLY A 222 -6.47 -0.18 28.25
CA GLY A 222 -6.47 -1.64 28.37
C GLY A 222 -7.86 -2.23 28.65
N THR A 223 -8.93 -1.44 28.56
CA THR A 223 -10.30 -1.88 28.84
C THR A 223 -11.26 -1.74 27.67
N GLU A 224 -10.88 -0.98 26.64
CA GLU A 224 -11.75 -0.59 25.54
C GLU A 224 -11.90 -1.71 24.51
N THR A 225 -13.11 -1.82 23.95
CA THR A 225 -13.37 -2.51 22.70
C THR A 225 -13.25 -1.50 21.56
N ALA A 226 -12.30 -1.75 20.65
CA ALA A 226 -12.06 -0.92 19.48
C ALA A 226 -12.48 -1.64 18.19
N MET A 227 -12.97 -0.88 17.22
CA MET A 227 -13.15 -1.35 15.85
C MET A 227 -12.17 -0.63 14.93
N ASP A 228 -11.46 -1.39 14.08
CA ASP A 228 -10.64 -0.90 12.99
C ASP A 228 -11.45 -1.07 11.69
N ALA A 229 -12.12 0.00 11.27
CA ALA A 229 -12.90 0.04 10.05
C ALA A 229 -12.01 0.37 8.86
N TYR A 230 -12.18 -0.35 7.75
CA TYR A 230 -11.28 -0.34 6.59
C TYR A 230 -9.89 -0.87 6.94
N CYS A 231 -9.83 -1.93 7.76
CA CYS A 231 -8.60 -2.39 8.41
C CYS A 231 -7.52 -2.91 7.45
N GLY A 232 -7.86 -3.23 6.19
CA GLY A 232 -6.91 -3.79 5.24
C GLY A 232 -6.21 -5.04 5.78
N THR A 233 -4.89 -5.02 5.85
CA THR A 233 -4.07 -6.11 6.43
C THR A 233 -3.94 -6.03 7.96
N GLY A 234 -4.76 -5.21 8.59
CA GLY A 234 -4.87 -5.10 10.06
C GLY A 234 -3.79 -4.27 10.72
N THR A 235 -3.06 -3.43 10.00
CA THR A 235 -1.85 -2.79 10.54
C THR A 235 -2.15 -1.90 11.74
N ILE A 236 -3.11 -0.97 11.66
CA ILE A 236 -3.43 -0.08 12.78
C ILE A 236 -4.18 -0.81 13.91
N GLY A 237 -5.10 -1.73 13.57
CA GLY A 237 -5.82 -2.52 14.55
C GLY A 237 -4.90 -3.42 15.39
N LEU A 238 -3.88 -4.02 14.77
CA LEU A 238 -2.90 -4.83 15.49
C LEU A 238 -2.00 -3.98 16.40
N VAL A 239 -1.64 -2.75 15.96
CA VAL A 239 -0.92 -1.80 16.83
C VAL A 239 -1.82 -1.39 18.00
N ALA A 240 -3.12 -1.14 17.78
CA ALA A 240 -4.08 -0.85 18.83
C ALA A 240 -4.25 -2.03 19.82
N ALA A 241 -4.22 -3.26 19.34
CA ALA A 241 -4.35 -4.47 20.16
C ALA A 241 -3.11 -4.76 21.01
N LYS A 242 -1.91 -4.45 20.48
CA LYS A 242 -0.62 -4.73 21.14
C LYS A 242 -0.15 -3.59 22.03
N GLY A 243 -0.50 -2.35 21.68
CA GLY A 243 0.12 -1.14 22.22
C GLY A 243 1.42 -0.78 21.47
N LEU A 244 1.85 0.45 21.66
CA LEU A 244 3.08 0.98 21.07
C LEU A 244 4.30 0.55 21.90
N PRO A 245 5.48 0.37 21.29
CA PRO A 245 6.72 0.18 22.03
C PRO A 245 6.97 1.32 23.01
N GLY A 246 7.18 0.96 24.30
CA GLY A 246 7.34 1.91 25.41
C GLY A 246 6.04 2.47 25.98
N ALA A 247 4.89 2.06 25.46
CA ALA A 247 3.55 2.42 25.95
C ALA A 247 2.60 1.21 25.85
N GLU A 248 3.08 0.02 26.22
CA GLU A 248 2.36 -1.25 26.06
C GLU A 248 1.08 -1.33 26.90
N THR A 249 0.93 -0.49 27.90
CA THR A 249 -0.31 -0.39 28.71
C THR A 249 -1.42 0.39 27.99
N ALA A 250 -1.06 1.21 26.99
CA ALA A 250 -2.01 1.96 26.18
C ALA A 250 -2.45 1.14 24.95
N HIS A 251 -3.25 0.09 25.19
CA HIS A 251 -3.79 -0.80 24.16
C HIS A 251 -5.29 -1.02 24.36
N ALA A 252 -5.97 -1.51 23.33
CA ALA A 252 -7.36 -1.94 23.42
C ALA A 252 -7.45 -3.34 24.04
N ALA A 253 -8.43 -3.58 24.92
CA ALA A 253 -8.71 -4.91 25.46
C ALA A 253 -9.12 -5.88 24.34
N ARG A 254 -9.87 -5.39 23.36
CA ARG A 254 -10.32 -6.14 22.19
C ARG A 254 -10.32 -5.26 20.95
N VAL A 255 -9.89 -5.81 19.82
CA VAL A 255 -9.98 -5.14 18.52
C VAL A 255 -10.81 -5.99 17.56
N ILE A 256 -11.70 -5.34 16.81
CA ILE A 256 -12.51 -5.93 15.74
C ILE A 256 -12.12 -5.23 14.45
N GLY A 257 -11.33 -5.91 13.58
CA GLY A 257 -10.96 -5.40 12.27
C GLY A 257 -11.98 -5.82 11.20
N VAL A 258 -12.45 -4.86 10.40
CA VAL A 258 -13.44 -5.10 9.35
C VAL A 258 -12.98 -4.49 8.03
N ASP A 259 -12.99 -5.30 6.97
CA ASP A 259 -12.72 -4.86 5.60
C ASP A 259 -13.49 -5.73 4.61
N ASN A 260 -13.90 -5.18 3.48
CA ASN A 260 -14.64 -5.92 2.47
C ASN A 260 -13.74 -6.80 1.57
N VAL A 261 -12.42 -6.67 1.66
CA VAL A 261 -11.44 -7.41 0.87
C VAL A 261 -10.99 -8.69 1.60
N ALA A 262 -11.58 -9.83 1.24
CA ALA A 262 -11.32 -11.11 1.91
C ALA A 262 -9.83 -11.53 1.92
N SER A 263 -9.04 -11.18 0.90
CA SER A 263 -7.59 -11.45 0.88
C SER A 263 -6.84 -10.60 1.90
N ALA A 264 -7.23 -9.35 2.12
CA ALA A 264 -6.65 -8.47 3.13
C ALA A 264 -6.96 -8.99 4.54
N ILE A 265 -8.19 -9.43 4.79
CA ILE A 265 -8.58 -10.07 6.07
C ILE A 265 -7.80 -11.36 6.34
N LYS A 266 -7.52 -12.15 5.30
CA LYS A 266 -6.65 -13.31 5.45
C LYS A 266 -5.25 -12.89 5.91
N ASP A 267 -4.66 -11.89 5.28
CA ASP A 267 -3.36 -11.35 5.65
C ASP A 267 -3.39 -10.77 7.08
N ALA A 268 -4.45 -10.05 7.47
CA ALA A 268 -4.63 -9.52 8.82
C ALA A 268 -4.62 -10.62 9.90
N ARG A 269 -5.34 -11.72 9.67
CA ARG A 269 -5.35 -12.89 10.57
C ARG A 269 -3.98 -13.59 10.63
N GLU A 270 -3.26 -13.65 9.52
CA GLU A 270 -1.89 -14.19 9.49
C GLU A 270 -0.93 -13.29 10.26
N ASN A 271 -1.04 -11.98 10.11
CA ASN A 271 -0.25 -10.99 10.85
C ASN A 271 -0.55 -11.04 12.36
N ALA A 272 -1.81 -11.16 12.78
CA ALA A 272 -2.17 -11.35 14.20
C ALA A 272 -1.47 -12.58 14.80
N ARG A 273 -1.60 -13.73 14.13
CA ARG A 273 -0.97 -14.98 14.59
C ARG A 273 0.56 -14.88 14.63
N HIS A 274 1.16 -14.26 13.63
CA HIS A 274 2.62 -14.09 13.56
C HIS A 274 3.16 -13.25 14.71
N ASN A 275 2.39 -12.24 15.17
CA ASN A 275 2.75 -11.36 16.27
C ASN A 275 2.25 -11.84 17.65
N GLY A 276 1.61 -13.02 17.72
CA GLY A 276 1.05 -13.55 18.97
C GLY A 276 -0.04 -12.66 19.56
N ILE A 277 -0.83 -12.00 18.72
CA ILE A 277 -1.94 -11.14 19.12
C ILE A 277 -3.22 -11.97 19.11
N GLU A 278 -3.82 -12.16 20.28
CA GLU A 278 -5.00 -13.01 20.50
C GLU A 278 -6.28 -12.18 20.75
N ASN A 279 -6.15 -10.89 21.03
CA ASN A 279 -7.25 -9.97 21.31
C ASN A 279 -7.72 -9.18 20.08
N ALA A 280 -7.40 -9.63 18.86
CA ALA A 280 -7.84 -9.02 17.62
C ALA A 280 -8.53 -10.04 16.72
N ASP A 281 -9.79 -9.77 16.35
CA ASP A 281 -10.59 -10.54 15.42
C ASP A 281 -10.76 -9.79 14.09
N PHE A 282 -10.73 -10.50 12.94
CA PHE A 282 -10.86 -9.86 11.65
C PHE A 282 -11.98 -10.50 10.81
N THR A 283 -12.85 -9.69 10.22
CA THR A 283 -14.03 -10.12 9.46
C THR A 283 -14.09 -9.47 8.08
N ALA A 284 -14.38 -10.29 7.05
CA ALA A 284 -14.57 -9.81 5.68
C ALA A 284 -16.03 -9.42 5.47
N GLU A 285 -16.37 -8.15 5.68
CA GLU A 285 -17.72 -7.60 5.61
C GLU A 285 -17.65 -6.09 5.34
N ASP A 286 -18.74 -5.49 4.89
CA ASP A 286 -18.87 -4.03 4.84
C ASP A 286 -18.93 -3.46 6.27
N ALA A 287 -18.07 -2.50 6.57
CA ALA A 287 -17.93 -1.97 7.93
C ALA A 287 -19.19 -1.28 8.44
N GLY A 288 -19.97 -0.61 7.57
CA GLY A 288 -21.24 0.00 7.94
C GLY A 288 -22.30 -1.04 8.31
N GLN A 289 -22.44 -2.09 7.48
CA GLN A 289 -23.37 -3.19 7.76
C GLN A 289 -22.97 -3.94 9.05
N PHE A 290 -21.67 -4.13 9.26
CA PHE A 290 -21.19 -4.77 10.48
C PHE A 290 -21.53 -3.95 11.74
N MET A 291 -21.36 -2.62 11.72
CA MET A 291 -21.76 -1.74 12.80
C MET A 291 -23.28 -1.77 13.06
N ASP A 292 -24.09 -1.77 11.99
CA ASP A 292 -25.56 -1.90 12.12
C ASP A 292 -25.96 -3.21 12.79
N LYS A 293 -25.23 -4.29 12.53
CA LYS A 293 -25.44 -5.59 13.18
C LYS A 293 -25.07 -5.53 14.66
N LEU A 294 -23.88 -5.00 15.01
CA LEU A 294 -23.49 -4.82 16.41
C LEU A 294 -24.51 -4.00 17.19
N ALA A 295 -24.96 -2.88 16.65
CA ALA A 295 -25.98 -2.04 17.29
C ALA A 295 -27.30 -2.79 17.54
N LYS A 296 -27.76 -3.64 16.59
CA LYS A 296 -28.97 -4.47 16.76
C LYS A 296 -28.80 -5.58 17.81
N GLU A 297 -27.60 -6.11 17.96
CA GLU A 297 -27.25 -7.14 18.95
C GLU A 297 -27.04 -6.53 20.34
N GLY A 298 -27.07 -5.20 20.46
CA GLY A 298 -26.85 -4.49 21.74
C GLY A 298 -25.39 -4.48 22.18
N GLU A 299 -24.47 -4.74 21.28
CA GLU A 299 -23.03 -4.66 21.52
C GLU A 299 -22.60 -3.19 21.65
N SER A 300 -21.60 -2.92 22.49
CA SER A 300 -21.03 -1.60 22.66
C SER A 300 -19.65 -1.50 22.04
N LEU A 301 -19.32 -0.32 21.52
CA LEU A 301 -18.02 0.04 20.99
C LEU A 301 -17.51 1.27 21.72
N ASP A 302 -16.28 1.20 22.24
CA ASP A 302 -15.67 2.34 22.91
C ASP A 302 -14.94 3.27 21.93
N VAL A 303 -14.17 2.69 21.01
CA VAL A 303 -13.34 3.45 20.06
C VAL A 303 -13.55 2.93 18.63
N LEU A 304 -13.84 3.85 17.70
CA LEU A 304 -13.82 3.59 16.26
C LEU A 304 -12.54 4.19 15.65
N LEU A 305 -11.65 3.35 15.16
CA LEU A 305 -10.55 3.73 14.27
C LEU A 305 -11.04 3.60 12.82
N MET A 306 -10.81 4.61 11.99
CA MET A 306 -11.23 4.54 10.59
C MET A 306 -10.21 5.23 9.67
N ASP A 307 -9.85 4.55 8.59
CA ASP A 307 -8.97 5.04 7.51
C ASP A 307 -9.62 4.75 6.14
N PRO A 308 -10.68 5.47 5.78
CA PRO A 308 -11.42 5.23 4.55
C PRO A 308 -10.62 5.65 3.29
N PRO A 309 -11.03 5.20 2.10
CA PRO A 309 -10.42 5.64 0.84
C PRO A 309 -10.60 7.15 0.61
N ARG A 310 -9.87 7.70 -0.39
CA ARG A 310 -9.85 9.14 -0.73
C ARG A 310 -11.21 9.81 -0.89
N ALA A 311 -12.25 9.05 -1.21
CA ALA A 311 -13.62 9.54 -1.31
C ALA A 311 -14.27 9.87 0.05
N GLY A 312 -13.63 9.48 1.15
CA GLY A 312 -14.19 9.50 2.49
C GLY A 312 -15.16 8.35 2.71
N SER A 313 -15.89 8.40 3.83
CA SER A 313 -16.93 7.43 4.15
C SER A 313 -18.26 7.80 3.45
N ASN A 314 -19.08 6.80 3.17
CA ASN A 314 -20.42 7.04 2.68
C ASN A 314 -21.39 7.38 3.83
N GLU A 315 -22.53 7.95 3.48
CA GLU A 315 -23.54 8.38 4.48
C GLU A 315 -24.09 7.21 5.31
N GLN A 316 -24.23 6.03 4.73
CA GLN A 316 -24.66 4.84 5.47
C GLN A 316 -23.67 4.48 6.57
N PHE A 317 -22.37 4.44 6.25
CA PHE A 317 -21.31 4.18 7.26
C PHE A 317 -21.36 5.20 8.40
N LEU A 318 -21.43 6.51 8.08
CA LEU A 318 -21.48 7.56 9.10
C LEU A 318 -22.72 7.46 9.98
N ARG A 319 -23.86 7.11 9.40
CA ARG A 319 -25.11 6.86 10.13
C ARG A 319 -24.97 5.65 11.07
N SER A 320 -24.39 4.55 10.61
CA SER A 320 -24.14 3.36 11.40
C SER A 320 -23.18 3.65 12.56
N ALA A 321 -22.13 4.44 12.33
CA ALA A 321 -21.22 4.91 13.35
C ALA A 321 -21.94 5.73 14.44
N CYS A 322 -22.79 6.68 14.03
CA CYS A 322 -23.61 7.46 14.98
C CYS A 322 -24.63 6.60 15.74
N SER A 323 -25.19 5.59 15.09
CA SER A 323 -26.16 4.66 15.74
C SER A 323 -25.49 3.77 16.78
N LEU A 324 -24.27 3.25 16.50
CA LEU A 324 -23.50 2.45 17.45
C LEU A 324 -22.90 3.32 18.56
N ALA A 325 -22.76 4.63 18.30
CA ALA A 325 -22.34 5.66 19.26
C ALA A 325 -21.05 5.35 20.03
N PRO A 326 -19.92 5.01 19.37
CA PRO A 326 -18.66 4.85 20.08
C PRO A 326 -18.29 6.12 20.84
N LYS A 327 -17.73 5.98 22.04
CA LYS A 327 -17.33 7.11 22.89
C LYS A 327 -16.33 8.02 22.20
N ARG A 328 -15.47 7.43 21.33
CA ARG A 328 -14.42 8.13 20.60
C ARG A 328 -14.29 7.61 19.18
N ILE A 329 -14.04 8.54 18.24
CA ILE A 329 -13.71 8.23 16.84
C ILE A 329 -12.34 8.81 16.55
N VAL A 330 -11.42 8.02 16.01
CA VAL A 330 -10.13 8.46 15.46
C VAL A 330 -10.18 8.25 13.95
N TYR A 331 -10.27 9.35 13.23
CA TYR A 331 -10.43 9.36 11.79
C TYR A 331 -9.13 9.79 11.10
N ILE A 332 -8.48 8.85 10.41
CA ILE A 332 -7.30 9.08 9.56
C ILE A 332 -7.78 9.31 8.13
N SER A 333 -7.21 10.26 7.40
CA SER A 333 -7.56 10.52 6.01
C SER A 333 -6.44 11.12 5.19
N CYS A 334 -6.28 10.60 3.98
CA CYS A 334 -5.39 11.18 2.95
C CYS A 334 -6.04 12.33 2.15
N ASN A 335 -7.27 12.73 2.49
CA ASN A 335 -7.99 13.81 1.82
C ASN A 335 -8.74 14.67 2.84
N PRO A 336 -8.15 15.78 3.31
CA PRO A 336 -8.76 16.66 4.29
C PRO A 336 -10.13 17.24 3.89
N ASN A 337 -10.41 17.37 2.59
CA ASN A 337 -11.69 17.90 2.12
C ASN A 337 -12.85 16.92 2.37
N THR A 338 -12.66 15.64 2.05
CA THR A 338 -13.67 14.61 2.33
C THR A 338 -13.77 14.33 3.82
N GLN A 339 -12.66 14.38 4.55
CA GLN A 339 -12.66 14.25 5.99
C GLN A 339 -13.44 15.39 6.65
N ALA A 340 -13.26 16.63 6.21
CA ALA A 340 -14.01 17.76 6.75
C ALA A 340 -15.53 17.60 6.56
N ARG A 341 -15.99 17.08 5.42
CA ARG A 341 -17.39 16.76 5.15
C ARG A 341 -17.91 15.70 6.13
N ASP A 342 -17.16 14.64 6.33
CA ASP A 342 -17.55 13.51 7.19
C ASP A 342 -17.54 13.92 8.68
N VAL A 343 -16.54 14.72 9.10
CA VAL A 343 -16.46 15.29 10.46
C VAL A 343 -17.63 16.24 10.72
N GLU A 344 -18.02 17.07 9.74
CA GLU A 344 -19.21 17.92 9.86
C GLU A 344 -20.49 17.11 10.11
N TYR A 345 -20.62 15.96 9.42
CA TYR A 345 -21.73 15.05 9.65
C TYR A 345 -21.73 14.51 11.08
N LEU A 346 -20.60 13.97 11.55
CA LEU A 346 -20.46 13.42 12.90
C LEU A 346 -20.74 14.48 13.98
N VAL A 347 -20.25 15.71 13.81
CA VAL A 347 -20.50 16.81 14.75
C VAL A 347 -21.99 17.16 14.81
N LYS A 348 -22.71 17.18 13.69
CA LYS A 348 -24.17 17.39 13.66
C LYS A 348 -24.96 16.26 14.34
N HIS A 349 -24.34 15.10 14.55
CA HIS A 349 -24.97 13.91 15.15
C HIS A 349 -24.40 13.55 16.52
N GLY A 350 -23.94 14.53 17.28
CA GLY A 350 -23.64 14.37 18.71
C GLY A 350 -22.16 14.20 19.05
N TYR A 351 -21.25 14.34 18.09
CA TYR A 351 -19.81 14.31 18.37
C TYR A 351 -19.22 15.72 18.47
N ARG A 352 -18.14 15.87 19.22
CA ARG A 352 -17.32 17.07 19.29
C ARG A 352 -15.92 16.75 18.73
N LEU A 353 -15.43 17.56 17.81
CA LEU A 353 -14.05 17.50 17.35
C LEU A 353 -13.13 18.03 18.46
N THR A 354 -12.25 17.17 18.97
CA THR A 354 -11.36 17.50 20.09
C THR A 354 -9.95 17.83 19.65
N GLU A 355 -9.43 17.13 18.63
CA GLU A 355 -8.05 17.26 18.21
C GLU A 355 -7.89 17.03 16.70
N VAL A 356 -6.96 17.76 16.09
CA VAL A 356 -6.58 17.64 14.68
C VAL A 356 -5.06 17.56 14.58
N GLN A 357 -4.54 16.50 13.95
CA GLN A 357 -3.11 16.27 13.78
C GLN A 357 -2.78 15.98 12.31
N PRO A 358 -2.23 16.95 11.56
CA PRO A 358 -1.71 16.70 10.22
C PRO A 358 -0.33 16.00 10.28
N VAL A 359 -0.08 15.11 9.32
CA VAL A 359 1.17 14.36 9.17
C VAL A 359 1.66 14.46 7.73
N ASP A 360 2.90 14.86 7.53
CA ASP A 360 3.53 14.91 6.21
C ASP A 360 3.97 13.51 5.76
N MET A 361 2.99 12.69 5.38
CA MET A 361 3.19 11.32 4.91
C MET A 361 3.88 11.28 3.54
N PHE A 362 3.71 12.33 2.73
CA PHE A 362 4.20 12.39 1.35
C PHE A 362 5.02 13.66 1.09
N PRO A 363 6.17 13.84 1.76
CA PRO A 363 7.03 14.99 1.56
C PRO A 363 7.30 15.28 0.08
N HIS A 364 7.44 16.55 -0.26
CA HIS A 364 7.61 17.05 -1.63
C HIS A 364 6.41 16.82 -2.57
N THR A 365 5.25 16.57 -2.02
CA THR A 365 3.97 16.51 -2.77
C THR A 365 2.95 17.44 -2.14
N ASN A 366 1.79 17.60 -2.77
CA ASN A 366 0.65 18.36 -2.22
C ASN A 366 -0.32 17.48 -1.41
N HIS A 367 0.08 16.28 -1.03
CA HIS A 367 -0.73 15.36 -0.25
C HIS A 367 -0.32 15.41 1.22
N VAL A 368 -1.31 15.41 2.10
CA VAL A 368 -1.15 15.36 3.55
C VAL A 368 -2.09 14.30 4.11
N GLU A 369 -1.63 13.55 5.10
CA GLU A 369 -2.51 12.76 5.96
C GLU A 369 -2.94 13.59 7.14
N ASN A 370 -4.16 13.38 7.61
CA ASN A 370 -4.68 14.11 8.76
C ASN A 370 -5.46 13.18 9.68
N ILE A 371 -5.27 13.34 10.98
CA ILE A 371 -6.00 12.61 12.01
C ILE A 371 -6.96 13.58 12.71
N CYS A 372 -8.21 13.20 12.85
CA CYS A 372 -9.18 13.89 13.69
C CYS A 372 -9.63 12.98 14.83
N ALA A 373 -9.60 13.46 16.05
CA ALA A 373 -10.26 12.81 17.19
C ALA A 373 -11.59 13.49 17.49
N LEU A 374 -12.64 12.68 17.67
CA LEU A 374 -13.96 13.15 18.06
C LEU A 374 -14.43 12.37 19.29
N GLU A 375 -15.15 13.06 20.17
CA GLU A 375 -15.78 12.48 21.36
C GLU A 375 -17.28 12.65 21.29
N LEU A 376 -17.99 11.62 21.74
CA LEU A 376 -19.45 11.66 21.90
C LEU A 376 -19.79 12.63 23.05
N GLN A 377 -20.78 13.53 22.82
CA GLN A 377 -21.25 14.52 23.81
C GLN A 377 -22.37 13.97 24.69
#